data_245bfc85dc28ecedfb287a5a3b788109
#
_entry.id   245bfc85dc28ecedfb287a5a3b788109
#
_cell.length_a   1.000
_cell.length_b   1.000
_cell.length_c   1.000
_cell.angle_alpha   90.00
_cell.angle_beta   90.00
_cell.angle_gamma   90.00
#
_symmetry.space_group_name_H-M   'P 1'
#
loop_
_entity.id
_entity.type
_entity.pdbx_description
1 polymer ?
#
loop_
_entity_poly.entity_id
_entity_poly.type
_entity_poly.pdbx_seq_one_letter_code
_entity_poly.pdbx_strand_id
1 'polypeptide(L)'
;MKKVEGMILMNHGIFTFHDDAKKSYQLMIKLVTKAERFIKKSIGSKKSSKSKSSPPKASDLSLIRKIVSEWRGCPVNSHFDNSDLACEFANLKNVTSVASRGPLTPDHVIRTKRIPLVIASDIKKSIDKYAVDYIKYFNKYSSNEMTMLDPAPRWAVLPGKGILTFGCNKKELTIVKDIVKHTIKTIIKTELAFGGWKALNASKLFEIEYWELEQAKLKKAESNSLPHKGKVAIVT
;
A
#
# COMPACT_ATOMS: atom_id res chain seq x y z
N MET A 1 -33.18 -20.98 14.94
CA MET A 1 -32.15 -20.27 14.14
C MET A 1 -30.85 -20.24 14.92
N LYS A 2 -29.72 -20.63 14.33
CA LYS A 2 -28.42 -20.42 14.99
C LYS A 2 -28.19 -18.91 15.14
N LYS A 3 -27.85 -18.47 16.34
CA LYS A 3 -27.60 -17.05 16.64
C LYS A 3 -26.33 -16.61 15.89
N VAL A 4 -26.46 -15.66 14.97
CA VAL A 4 -25.32 -15.12 14.21
C VAL A 4 -24.52 -14.22 15.13
N GLU A 5 -23.23 -14.51 15.34
CA GLU A 5 -22.33 -13.72 16.22
C GLU A 5 -21.68 -12.54 15.47
N GLY A 6 -21.61 -12.57 14.14
CA GLY A 6 -20.99 -11.53 13.32
C GLY A 6 -21.05 -11.88 11.83
N MET A 7 -20.59 -10.98 11.00
CA MET A 7 -20.61 -11.08 9.54
C MET A 7 -19.23 -10.71 8.98
N ILE A 8 -18.78 -11.43 7.96
CA ILE A 8 -17.57 -11.09 7.21
C ILE A 8 -17.98 -10.50 5.88
N LEU A 9 -17.61 -9.25 5.64
CA LEU A 9 -17.68 -8.66 4.31
C LEU A 9 -16.38 -8.97 3.56
N MET A 10 -16.52 -9.64 2.42
CA MET A 10 -15.37 -10.02 1.59
C MET A 10 -14.60 -8.77 1.14
N ASN A 11 -13.27 -8.83 1.23
CA ASN A 11 -12.35 -7.75 0.94
C ASN A 11 -12.52 -6.48 1.80
N HIS A 12 -13.30 -6.51 2.87
CA HIS A 12 -13.52 -5.36 3.74
C HIS A 12 -13.15 -5.66 5.20
N GLY A 13 -13.87 -6.59 5.86
CA GLY A 13 -13.57 -6.93 7.25
C GLY A 13 -14.68 -7.66 7.98
N ILE A 14 -14.59 -7.66 9.32
CA ILE A 14 -15.54 -8.32 10.23
C ILE A 14 -16.47 -7.25 10.80
N PHE A 15 -17.76 -7.57 10.82
CA PHE A 15 -18.79 -6.79 11.50
C PHE A 15 -19.39 -7.60 12.63
N THR A 16 -19.60 -6.97 13.76
CA THR A 16 -20.33 -7.51 14.92
C THR A 16 -21.45 -6.58 15.31
N PHE A 17 -22.51 -7.15 15.84
CA PHE A 17 -23.68 -6.40 16.25
C PHE A 17 -24.30 -7.04 17.49
N HIS A 18 -24.82 -6.20 18.37
CA HIS A 18 -25.56 -6.58 19.58
C HIS A 18 -26.31 -5.34 20.08
N ASP A 19 -27.44 -5.51 20.74
CA ASP A 19 -28.20 -4.40 21.36
C ASP A 19 -27.38 -3.66 22.43
N ASP A 20 -26.46 -4.36 23.08
CA ASP A 20 -25.46 -3.82 24.01
C ASP A 20 -24.14 -3.57 23.26
N ALA A 21 -23.70 -2.31 23.21
CA ALA A 21 -22.48 -1.88 22.55
C ALA A 21 -21.23 -2.58 23.11
N LYS A 22 -21.15 -2.81 24.43
CA LYS A 22 -20.04 -3.52 25.08
C LYS A 22 -19.94 -4.97 24.58
N LYS A 23 -21.09 -5.64 24.46
CA LYS A 23 -21.13 -7.01 23.94
C LYS A 23 -20.76 -7.09 22.46
N SER A 24 -21.20 -6.13 21.63
CA SER A 24 -20.77 -6.02 20.24
C SER A 24 -19.26 -5.88 20.14
N TYR A 25 -18.64 -5.00 20.92
CA TYR A 25 -17.20 -4.84 20.96
C TYR A 25 -16.47 -6.11 21.44
N GLN A 26 -16.96 -6.77 22.49
CA GLN A 26 -16.41 -8.02 22.98
C GLN A 26 -16.46 -9.15 21.93
N LEU A 27 -17.54 -9.22 21.15
CA LEU A 27 -17.66 -10.14 20.02
C LEU A 27 -16.60 -9.85 18.95
N MET A 28 -16.35 -8.58 18.63
CA MET A 28 -15.29 -8.18 17.70
C MET A 28 -13.94 -8.70 18.17
N ILE A 29 -13.55 -8.43 19.41
CA ILE A 29 -12.28 -8.90 19.96
C ILE A 29 -12.18 -10.44 19.94
N LYS A 30 -13.26 -11.13 20.32
CA LYS A 30 -13.33 -12.60 20.29
C LYS A 30 -13.10 -13.15 18.88
N LEU A 31 -13.78 -12.60 17.86
CA LEU A 31 -13.67 -13.09 16.47
C LEU A 31 -12.30 -12.77 15.85
N VAL A 32 -11.79 -11.56 16.07
CA VAL A 32 -10.43 -11.17 15.61
C VAL A 32 -9.38 -12.06 16.26
N THR A 33 -9.45 -12.28 17.58
CA THR A 33 -8.51 -13.17 18.29
C THR A 33 -8.56 -14.61 17.75
N LYS A 34 -9.78 -15.11 17.43
CA LYS A 34 -9.93 -16.44 16.82
C LYS A 34 -9.26 -16.50 15.44
N ALA A 35 -9.42 -15.48 14.60
CA ALA A 35 -8.77 -15.39 13.30
C ALA A 35 -7.24 -15.32 13.44
N GLU A 36 -6.72 -14.50 14.36
CA GLU A 36 -5.28 -14.40 14.61
C GLU A 36 -4.66 -15.73 15.06
N ARG A 37 -5.33 -16.45 15.98
CA ARG A 37 -4.89 -17.77 16.43
C ARG A 37 -4.87 -18.79 15.27
N PHE A 38 -5.90 -18.76 14.43
CA PHE A 38 -5.96 -19.61 13.24
C PHE A 38 -4.81 -19.33 12.28
N ILE A 39 -4.57 -18.06 11.95
CA ILE A 39 -3.46 -17.63 11.08
C ILE A 39 -2.11 -18.08 11.69
N LYS A 40 -1.89 -17.82 12.98
CA LYS A 40 -0.66 -18.23 13.68
C LYS A 40 -0.43 -19.74 13.62
N LYS A 41 -1.48 -20.54 13.83
CA LYS A 41 -1.43 -22.00 13.72
C LYS A 41 -1.12 -22.45 12.29
N SER A 42 -1.72 -21.80 11.28
CA SER A 42 -1.52 -22.14 9.86
C SER A 42 -0.12 -21.82 9.35
N ILE A 43 0.52 -20.76 9.89
CA ILE A 43 1.91 -20.43 9.59
C ILE A 43 2.85 -21.45 10.24
N GLY A 44 2.52 -21.93 11.46
CA GLY A 44 3.35 -22.88 12.20
C GLY A 44 4.77 -22.38 12.43
N SER A 45 5.76 -23.25 12.22
CA SER A 45 7.19 -22.95 12.33
C SER A 45 7.84 -22.43 11.05
N LYS A 46 7.05 -22.18 10.00
CA LYS A 46 7.57 -21.62 8.74
C LYS A 46 8.22 -20.27 9.02
N LYS A 47 9.54 -20.22 8.89
CA LYS A 47 10.32 -18.99 9.03
C LYS A 47 10.64 -18.48 7.64
N SER A 48 10.47 -17.20 7.46
CA SER A 48 11.06 -16.52 6.33
C SER A 48 12.58 -16.43 6.49
N SER A 49 13.29 -16.51 5.38
CA SER A 49 14.74 -16.37 5.39
C SER A 49 15.12 -14.94 5.76
N LYS A 50 15.89 -14.78 6.86
CA LYS A 50 16.54 -13.50 7.15
C LYS A 50 17.58 -13.25 6.05
N SER A 51 17.28 -12.37 5.14
CA SER A 51 18.21 -11.93 4.11
C SER A 51 18.75 -10.55 4.47
N LYS A 52 20.06 -10.44 4.68
CA LYS A 52 20.71 -9.14 4.77
C LYS A 52 20.76 -8.55 3.37
N SER A 53 20.17 -7.40 3.18
CA SER A 53 20.24 -6.65 1.93
C SER A 53 21.25 -5.53 2.00
N SER A 54 21.98 -5.30 0.93
CA SER A 54 22.79 -4.09 0.79
C SER A 54 21.84 -2.91 0.51
N PRO A 55 21.96 -1.80 1.26
CA PRO A 55 21.14 -0.62 0.99
C PRO A 55 21.43 -0.07 -0.42
N PRO A 56 20.46 0.57 -1.08
CA PRO A 56 20.69 1.25 -2.34
C PRO A 56 21.67 2.42 -2.16
N LYS A 57 22.36 2.81 -3.23
CA LYS A 57 23.21 3.99 -3.21
C LYS A 57 22.39 5.26 -2.94
N ALA A 58 22.96 6.23 -2.23
CA ALA A 58 22.30 7.50 -1.98
C ALA A 58 21.93 8.23 -3.28
N SER A 59 22.76 8.13 -4.32
CA SER A 59 22.48 8.64 -5.67
C SER A 59 21.22 8.03 -6.27
N ASP A 60 21.01 6.71 -6.10
CA ASP A 60 19.83 6.03 -6.62
C ASP A 60 18.57 6.51 -5.90
N LEU A 61 18.62 6.65 -4.57
CA LEU A 61 17.50 7.19 -3.77
C LEU A 61 17.14 8.62 -4.17
N SER A 62 18.16 9.45 -4.41
CA SER A 62 17.98 10.84 -4.87
C SER A 62 17.36 10.89 -6.26
N LEU A 63 17.82 10.04 -7.18
CA LEU A 63 17.27 9.93 -8.54
C LEU A 63 15.81 9.46 -8.52
N ILE A 64 15.50 8.43 -7.75
CA ILE A 64 14.12 7.92 -7.59
C ILE A 64 13.22 9.06 -7.07
N ARG A 65 13.64 9.74 -6.00
CA ARG A 65 12.87 10.84 -5.41
C ARG A 65 12.63 11.97 -6.43
N LYS A 66 13.65 12.33 -7.22
CA LYS A 66 13.56 13.37 -8.26
C LYS A 66 12.48 13.00 -9.28
N ILE A 67 12.59 11.82 -9.92
CA ILE A 67 11.68 11.40 -10.99
C ILE A 67 10.25 11.23 -10.46
N VAL A 68 10.09 10.64 -9.25
CA VAL A 68 8.76 10.53 -8.61
C VAL A 68 8.16 11.91 -8.33
N SER A 69 8.97 12.92 -7.92
CA SER A 69 8.50 14.29 -7.73
C SER A 69 8.03 14.93 -9.03
N GLU A 70 8.72 14.68 -10.13
CA GLU A 70 8.33 15.16 -11.47
C GLU A 70 6.95 14.62 -11.87
N TRP A 71 6.74 13.30 -11.76
CA TRP A 71 5.44 12.68 -12.04
C TRP A 71 4.34 13.05 -11.04
N ARG A 72 4.72 13.40 -9.80
CA ARG A 72 3.78 13.85 -8.76
C ARG A 72 3.31 15.28 -8.96
N GLY A 73 4.06 16.09 -9.72
CA GLY A 73 3.83 17.52 -9.87
C GLY A 73 4.19 18.36 -8.63
N CYS A 74 4.83 17.76 -7.61
CA CYS A 74 5.32 18.44 -6.43
C CYS A 74 6.49 17.69 -5.79
N PRO A 75 7.37 18.35 -5.03
CA PRO A 75 8.43 17.69 -4.28
C PRO A 75 7.86 16.65 -3.31
N VAL A 76 8.40 15.43 -3.33
CA VAL A 76 8.01 14.37 -2.39
C VAL A 76 9.09 14.15 -1.32
N ASN A 77 8.65 13.85 -0.11
CA ASN A 77 9.47 13.21 0.91
C ASN A 77 9.49 11.71 0.64
N SER A 78 10.62 11.06 0.91
CA SER A 78 10.77 9.62 0.78
C SER A 78 11.31 9.00 2.05
N HIS A 79 10.94 7.76 2.31
CA HIS A 79 11.49 6.96 3.39
C HIS A 79 11.86 5.58 2.88
N PHE A 80 13.12 5.21 3.08
CA PHE A 80 13.61 3.87 2.76
C PHE A 80 13.53 2.99 4.02
N ASP A 81 12.83 1.87 3.91
CA ASP A 81 12.67 0.86 4.95
C ASP A 81 13.46 -0.40 4.55
N ASN A 82 14.48 -0.72 5.34
CA ASN A 82 15.28 -1.94 5.27
C ASN A 82 15.15 -2.79 6.54
N SER A 83 14.05 -2.64 7.27
CA SER A 83 13.72 -3.53 8.38
C SER A 83 13.64 -4.99 7.93
N ASP A 84 13.78 -5.92 8.87
CA ASP A 84 13.66 -7.36 8.59
C ASP A 84 12.40 -7.68 7.78
N LEU A 85 11.27 -7.06 8.11
CA LEU A 85 9.99 -7.22 7.42
C LEU A 85 10.04 -6.71 5.96
N ALA A 86 10.62 -5.52 5.73
CA ALA A 86 10.74 -4.94 4.41
C ALA A 86 11.70 -5.73 3.52
N CYS A 87 12.82 -6.17 4.09
CA CYS A 87 13.77 -7.04 3.40
C CYS A 87 13.18 -8.41 3.08
N GLU A 88 12.45 -9.01 4.02
CA GLU A 88 11.73 -10.27 3.82
C GLU A 88 10.80 -10.18 2.60
N PHE A 89 9.97 -9.14 2.54
CA PHE A 89 9.05 -8.91 1.42
C PHE A 89 9.81 -8.70 0.11
N ALA A 90 10.83 -7.84 0.10
CA ALA A 90 11.62 -7.51 -1.09
C ALA A 90 12.43 -8.70 -1.63
N ASN A 91 12.66 -9.73 -0.81
CA ASN A 91 13.37 -10.96 -1.18
C ASN A 91 12.45 -12.13 -1.59
N LEU A 92 11.13 -11.94 -1.64
CA LEU A 92 10.24 -12.97 -2.19
C LEU A 92 10.64 -13.29 -3.64
N LYS A 93 10.76 -14.58 -3.98
CA LYS A 93 11.20 -15.04 -5.32
C LYS A 93 10.42 -14.40 -6.46
N ASN A 94 9.13 -14.18 -6.26
CA ASN A 94 8.21 -13.63 -7.24
C ASN A 94 7.61 -12.29 -6.78
N VAL A 95 8.41 -11.47 -6.07
CA VAL A 95 7.96 -10.20 -5.47
C VAL A 95 7.23 -9.29 -6.45
N THR A 96 7.67 -9.22 -7.70
CA THR A 96 7.01 -8.42 -8.75
C THR A 96 5.56 -8.87 -8.96
N SER A 97 5.34 -10.16 -9.11
CA SER A 97 3.99 -10.72 -9.28
C SER A 97 3.14 -10.56 -8.01
N VAL A 98 3.73 -10.85 -6.85
CA VAL A 98 3.03 -10.78 -5.54
C VAL A 98 2.63 -9.34 -5.21
N ALA A 99 3.54 -8.38 -5.38
CA ALA A 99 3.29 -6.97 -5.11
C ALA A 99 2.24 -6.34 -6.07
N SER A 100 2.17 -6.85 -7.31
CA SER A 100 1.30 -6.29 -8.35
C SER A 100 -0.13 -6.84 -8.35
N ARG A 101 -0.53 -7.63 -7.36
CA ARG A 101 -1.90 -8.18 -7.30
C ARG A 101 -2.96 -7.13 -6.96
N GLY A 102 -2.59 -6.05 -6.27
CA GLY A 102 -3.47 -4.97 -5.83
C GLY A 102 -3.43 -4.74 -4.31
N PRO A 103 -4.24 -3.86 -3.73
CA PRO A 103 -4.28 -3.62 -2.30
C PRO A 103 -5.00 -4.76 -1.55
N LEU A 104 -4.64 -4.97 -0.30
CA LEU A 104 -5.30 -5.96 0.58
C LEU A 104 -6.75 -5.59 0.86
N THR A 105 -6.98 -4.30 1.12
CA THR A 105 -8.31 -3.72 1.30
C THR A 105 -8.53 -2.68 0.20
N PRO A 106 -9.69 -2.66 -0.45
CA PRO A 106 -9.96 -1.74 -1.55
C PRO A 106 -9.74 -0.28 -1.18
N ASP A 107 -10.13 0.14 0.02
CA ASP A 107 -10.01 1.52 0.50
C ASP A 107 -8.57 2.05 0.51
N HIS A 108 -7.58 1.17 0.58
CA HIS A 108 -6.17 1.57 0.53
C HIS A 108 -5.76 2.16 -0.84
N VAL A 109 -6.52 1.87 -1.92
CA VAL A 109 -6.21 2.33 -3.28
C VAL A 109 -6.03 3.84 -3.36
N ILE A 110 -6.83 4.62 -2.63
CA ILE A 110 -6.74 6.09 -2.61
C ILE A 110 -5.43 6.61 -2.00
N ARG A 111 -4.77 5.81 -1.16
CA ARG A 111 -3.52 6.20 -0.46
C ARG A 111 -2.29 5.56 -1.07
N THR A 112 -2.41 4.37 -1.64
CA THR A 112 -1.26 3.58 -2.09
C THR A 112 -1.21 3.37 -3.59
N LYS A 113 -2.23 3.82 -4.33
CA LYS A 113 -2.50 3.39 -5.69
C LYS A 113 -2.82 1.89 -5.76
N ARG A 114 -3.26 1.42 -6.92
CA ARG A 114 -3.61 0.01 -7.12
C ARG A 114 -2.45 -0.95 -6.89
N ILE A 115 -1.26 -0.60 -7.35
CA ILE A 115 -0.04 -1.42 -7.22
C ILE A 115 1.17 -0.53 -6.88
N PRO A 116 2.23 -1.09 -6.29
CA PRO A 116 3.50 -0.40 -6.14
C PRO A 116 4.28 -0.30 -7.44
N LEU A 117 5.23 0.60 -7.46
CA LEU A 117 6.34 0.55 -8.39
C LEU A 117 7.29 -0.60 -7.99
N VAL A 118 7.81 -1.35 -8.97
CA VAL A 118 8.90 -2.31 -8.75
C VAL A 118 10.11 -1.89 -9.56
N ILE A 119 11.23 -1.62 -8.88
CA ILE A 119 12.48 -1.18 -9.52
C ILE A 119 13.47 -2.36 -9.50
N ALA A 120 13.48 -3.15 -10.57
CA ALA A 120 14.35 -4.31 -10.68
C ALA A 120 15.71 -3.99 -11.35
N SER A 121 15.78 -2.98 -12.25
CA SER A 121 16.98 -2.63 -12.99
C SER A 121 17.08 -1.12 -13.21
N ASP A 122 16.70 -0.62 -14.36
CA ASP A 122 16.74 0.80 -14.73
C ASP A 122 15.68 1.60 -13.97
N ILE A 123 16.14 2.54 -13.15
CA ILE A 123 15.29 3.37 -12.28
C ILE A 123 14.33 4.22 -13.11
N LYS A 124 14.86 4.98 -14.07
CA LYS A 124 14.07 5.92 -14.87
C LYS A 124 13.03 5.18 -15.69
N LYS A 125 13.44 4.15 -16.41
CA LYS A 125 12.54 3.33 -17.23
C LYS A 125 11.43 2.67 -16.40
N SER A 126 11.75 2.20 -15.19
CA SER A 126 10.76 1.58 -14.29
C SER A 126 9.70 2.57 -13.84
N ILE A 127 10.11 3.80 -13.46
CA ILE A 127 9.18 4.84 -12.99
C ILE A 127 8.33 5.37 -14.13
N ASP A 128 8.93 5.67 -15.27
CA ASP A 128 8.21 6.16 -16.46
C ASP A 128 7.20 5.13 -16.95
N LYS A 129 7.60 3.85 -17.00
CA LYS A 129 6.68 2.76 -17.34
C LYS A 129 5.49 2.68 -16.37
N TYR A 130 5.74 2.77 -15.06
CA TYR A 130 4.69 2.77 -14.04
C TYR A 130 3.68 3.89 -14.29
N ALA A 131 4.17 5.12 -14.53
CA ALA A 131 3.32 6.28 -14.78
C ALA A 131 2.49 6.12 -16.06
N VAL A 132 3.10 5.64 -17.15
CA VAL A 132 2.40 5.34 -18.40
C VAL A 132 1.34 4.24 -18.21
N ASP A 133 1.66 3.19 -17.47
CA ASP A 133 0.71 2.10 -17.18
C ASP A 133 -0.47 2.59 -16.31
N TYR A 134 -0.24 3.55 -15.40
CA TYR A 134 -1.32 4.19 -14.64
C TYR A 134 -2.22 5.06 -15.53
N ILE A 135 -1.64 5.83 -16.46
CA ILE A 135 -2.40 6.61 -17.45
C ILE A 135 -3.28 5.68 -18.32
N LYS A 136 -2.73 4.56 -18.78
CA LYS A 136 -3.50 3.55 -19.53
C LYS A 136 -4.62 2.94 -18.69
N TYR A 137 -4.37 2.68 -17.41
CA TYR A 137 -5.37 2.18 -16.48
C TYR A 137 -6.51 3.18 -16.31
N PHE A 138 -6.18 4.47 -16.12
CA PHE A 138 -7.18 5.53 -16.07
C PHE A 138 -8.00 5.59 -17.36
N ASN A 139 -7.37 5.73 -18.52
CA ASN A 139 -8.05 5.87 -19.81
C ASN A 139 -8.95 4.67 -20.15
N LYS A 140 -8.62 3.49 -19.63
CA LYS A 140 -9.41 2.26 -19.85
C LYS A 140 -10.74 2.27 -19.12
N TYR A 141 -10.82 2.88 -17.95
CA TYR A 141 -11.97 2.77 -17.05
C TYR A 141 -12.67 4.11 -16.77
N SER A 142 -12.08 5.25 -17.16
CA SER A 142 -12.65 6.58 -16.94
C SER A 142 -13.81 6.88 -17.90
N SER A 143 -14.73 7.72 -17.42
CA SER A 143 -15.68 8.47 -18.24
C SER A 143 -15.17 9.87 -18.55
N ASN A 144 -15.81 10.57 -19.50
CA ASN A 144 -15.36 11.89 -19.99
C ASN A 144 -15.32 13.01 -18.93
N GLU A 145 -15.96 12.81 -17.78
CA GLU A 145 -16.05 13.83 -16.70
C GLU A 145 -15.02 13.63 -15.58
N MET A 146 -14.27 12.53 -15.62
CA MET A 146 -13.33 12.21 -14.55
C MET A 146 -11.98 12.89 -14.73
N THR A 147 -11.46 13.49 -13.66
CA THR A 147 -10.10 14.04 -13.61
C THR A 147 -9.12 13.02 -13.09
N MET A 148 -8.08 12.73 -13.87
CA MET A 148 -7.03 11.79 -13.47
C MET A 148 -6.23 12.32 -12.29
N LEU A 149 -5.98 11.47 -11.28
CA LEU A 149 -4.99 11.71 -10.24
C LEU A 149 -3.57 11.64 -10.85
N ASP A 150 -2.60 12.30 -10.20
CA ASP A 150 -1.21 12.20 -10.63
C ASP A 150 -0.78 10.73 -10.79
N PRO A 151 0.05 10.39 -11.80
CA PRO A 151 0.44 9.02 -12.09
C PRO A 151 1.62 8.51 -11.25
N ALA A 152 2.12 9.30 -10.28
CA ALA A 152 3.27 8.91 -9.47
C ALA A 152 2.95 7.76 -8.50
N PRO A 153 3.91 6.85 -8.26
CA PRO A 153 3.76 5.81 -7.25
C PRO A 153 3.73 6.41 -5.84
N ARG A 154 3.05 5.74 -4.93
CA ARG A 154 3.04 6.07 -3.49
C ARG A 154 4.05 5.25 -2.70
N TRP A 155 4.42 4.11 -3.23
CA TRP A 155 5.47 3.27 -2.69
C TRP A 155 6.12 2.43 -3.78
N ALA A 156 7.32 1.94 -3.48
CA ALA A 156 8.09 1.12 -4.39
C ALA A 156 8.76 -0.05 -3.67
N VAL A 157 8.90 -1.15 -4.38
CA VAL A 157 9.72 -2.30 -3.99
C VAL A 157 11.05 -2.24 -4.73
N LEU A 158 12.13 -2.34 -3.98
CA LEU A 158 13.47 -2.55 -4.52
C LEU A 158 13.84 -4.01 -4.24
N PRO A 159 13.68 -4.91 -5.23
CA PRO A 159 13.94 -6.34 -5.05
C PRO A 159 15.33 -6.58 -4.45
N GLY A 160 15.39 -7.40 -3.40
CA GLY A 160 16.62 -7.69 -2.67
C GLY A 160 17.13 -6.58 -1.75
N LYS A 161 16.48 -5.41 -1.68
CA LYS A 161 16.98 -4.25 -0.92
C LYS A 161 16.02 -3.74 0.15
N GLY A 162 14.74 -3.62 -0.15
CA GLY A 162 13.75 -3.07 0.79
C GLY A 162 12.62 -2.32 0.08
N ILE A 163 11.99 -1.40 0.82
CA ILE A 163 10.79 -0.67 0.42
C ILE A 163 11.03 0.83 0.47
N LEU A 164 10.53 1.57 -0.53
CA LEU A 164 10.44 3.02 -0.51
C LEU A 164 8.98 3.46 -0.39
N THR A 165 8.73 4.51 0.39
CA THR A 165 7.42 5.17 0.47
C THR A 165 7.58 6.66 0.18
N PHE A 166 6.54 7.27 -0.40
CA PHE A 166 6.54 8.66 -0.85
C PHE A 166 5.33 9.41 -0.32
N GLY A 167 5.50 10.71 -0.06
CA GLY A 167 4.42 11.61 0.33
C GLY A 167 4.80 13.07 0.13
N CYS A 168 3.85 13.93 -0.25
CA CYS A 168 4.09 15.38 -0.43
C CYS A 168 4.32 16.11 0.90
N ASN A 169 4.06 15.47 2.03
CA ASN A 169 4.35 15.98 3.38
C ASN A 169 4.53 14.81 4.35
N LYS A 170 4.97 15.13 5.57
CA LYS A 170 5.23 14.14 6.63
C LYS A 170 3.99 13.31 6.98
N LYS A 171 2.81 13.94 7.03
CA LYS A 171 1.54 13.26 7.38
C LYS A 171 1.19 12.20 6.33
N GLU A 172 1.21 12.57 5.05
CA GLU A 172 0.96 11.64 3.95
C GLU A 172 1.97 10.50 3.95
N LEU A 173 3.26 10.81 4.08
CA LEU A 173 4.32 9.82 4.15
C LEU A 173 4.10 8.82 5.29
N THR A 174 3.70 9.29 6.47
CA THR A 174 3.42 8.43 7.63
C THR A 174 2.24 7.50 7.34
N ILE A 175 1.14 8.02 6.77
CA ILE A 175 -0.03 7.21 6.41
C ILE A 175 0.36 6.11 5.41
N VAL A 176 1.10 6.46 4.36
CA VAL A 176 1.54 5.48 3.36
C VAL A 176 2.45 4.42 3.98
N LYS A 177 3.41 4.83 4.83
CA LYS A 177 4.28 3.89 5.57
C LYS A 177 3.49 2.87 6.39
N ASP A 178 2.51 3.33 7.17
CA ASP A 178 1.72 2.48 8.05
C ASP A 178 0.89 1.47 7.24
N ILE A 179 0.25 1.92 6.17
CA ILE A 179 -0.51 1.06 5.26
C ILE A 179 0.41 0.03 4.60
N VAL A 180 1.57 0.46 4.08
CA VAL A 180 2.52 -0.44 3.40
C VAL A 180 3.09 -1.47 4.36
N LYS A 181 3.47 -1.07 5.57
CA LYS A 181 3.96 -1.98 6.63
C LYS A 181 2.92 -3.05 6.96
N HIS A 182 1.65 -2.66 7.10
CA HIS A 182 0.55 -3.61 7.31
C HIS A 182 0.34 -4.54 6.11
N THR A 183 0.38 -3.98 4.92
CA THR A 183 0.20 -4.70 3.65
C THR A 183 1.25 -5.77 3.46
N ILE A 184 2.53 -5.44 3.52
CA ILE A 184 3.62 -6.41 3.31
C ILE A 184 3.63 -7.51 4.37
N LYS A 185 3.36 -7.17 5.64
CA LYS A 185 3.23 -8.14 6.73
C LYS A 185 2.13 -9.15 6.48
N THR A 186 0.99 -8.70 5.97
CA THR A 186 -0.16 -9.56 5.70
C THR A 186 0.07 -10.41 4.46
N ILE A 187 0.66 -9.85 3.40
CA ILE A 187 1.03 -10.60 2.19
C ILE A 187 1.98 -11.74 2.53
N ILE A 188 3.06 -11.48 3.28
CA ILE A 188 3.99 -12.53 3.71
C ILE A 188 3.26 -13.66 4.42
N LYS A 189 2.36 -13.33 5.36
CA LYS A 189 1.58 -14.34 6.09
C LYS A 189 0.68 -15.17 5.17
N THR A 190 0.04 -14.53 4.19
CA THR A 190 -0.86 -15.25 3.25
C THR A 190 -0.07 -16.13 2.28
N GLU A 191 1.09 -15.67 1.79
CA GLU A 191 1.99 -16.50 0.97
C GLU A 191 2.48 -17.74 1.75
N LEU A 192 2.83 -17.57 3.02
CA LEU A 192 3.33 -18.67 3.85
C LEU A 192 2.25 -19.70 4.24
N ALA A 193 1.04 -19.24 4.54
CA ALA A 193 0.00 -20.08 5.15
C ALA A 193 -1.08 -20.54 4.19
N PHE A 194 -1.41 -19.74 3.16
CA PHE A 194 -2.61 -19.90 2.35
C PHE A 194 -2.34 -19.92 0.83
N GLY A 195 -1.08 -19.96 0.41
CA GLY A 195 -0.71 -19.94 -1.01
C GLY A 195 -0.98 -18.60 -1.71
N GLY A 196 -1.14 -17.53 -0.92
CA GLY A 196 -1.32 -16.19 -1.42
C GLY A 196 -2.71 -15.58 -1.13
N TRP A 197 -2.98 -14.46 -1.75
CA TRP A 197 -4.20 -13.67 -1.59
C TRP A 197 -4.69 -13.17 -2.96
N LYS A 198 -5.95 -12.78 -3.03
CA LYS A 198 -6.60 -12.31 -4.25
C LYS A 198 -7.24 -10.93 -3.99
N ALA A 199 -6.78 -9.92 -4.71
CA ALA A 199 -7.39 -8.60 -4.67
C ALA A 199 -8.66 -8.53 -5.54
N LEU A 200 -9.41 -7.45 -5.40
CA LEU A 200 -10.42 -7.07 -6.37
C LEU A 200 -9.79 -6.83 -7.74
N ASN A 201 -10.58 -7.00 -8.80
CA ASN A 201 -10.12 -6.73 -10.14
C ASN A 201 -9.89 -5.21 -10.37
N ALA A 202 -9.17 -4.88 -11.43
CA ALA A 202 -8.78 -3.51 -11.71
C ALA A 202 -9.96 -2.54 -11.92
N SER A 203 -11.07 -3.02 -12.52
CA SER A 203 -12.28 -2.21 -12.72
C SER A 203 -12.92 -1.81 -11.37
N LYS A 204 -13.10 -2.78 -10.47
CA LYS A 204 -13.68 -2.50 -9.15
C LYS A 204 -12.78 -1.62 -8.28
N LEU A 205 -11.46 -1.79 -8.38
CA LEU A 205 -10.53 -0.89 -7.70
C LEU A 205 -10.57 0.52 -8.27
N PHE A 206 -10.78 0.66 -9.60
CA PHE A 206 -10.96 1.96 -10.23
C PHE A 206 -12.22 2.66 -9.74
N GLU A 207 -13.36 1.96 -9.67
CA GLU A 207 -14.60 2.51 -9.13
C GLU A 207 -14.43 3.09 -7.72
N ILE A 208 -13.64 2.43 -6.87
CA ILE A 208 -13.36 2.90 -5.51
C ILE A 208 -12.35 4.05 -5.53
N GLU A 209 -11.27 3.95 -6.31
CA GLU A 209 -10.25 5.00 -6.40
C GLU A 209 -10.83 6.34 -6.88
N TYR A 210 -11.80 6.29 -7.79
CA TYR A 210 -12.43 7.48 -8.38
C TYR A 210 -13.85 7.77 -7.86
N TRP A 211 -14.27 7.10 -6.79
CA TRP A 211 -15.54 7.42 -6.14
C TRP A 211 -15.49 8.81 -5.50
N GLU A 212 -16.53 9.63 -5.72
CA GLU A 212 -16.57 11.03 -5.29
C GLU A 212 -16.29 11.22 -3.79
N LEU A 213 -16.85 10.34 -2.94
CA LEU A 213 -16.63 10.41 -1.49
C LEU A 213 -15.17 10.12 -1.12
N GLU A 214 -14.50 9.23 -1.83
CA GLU A 214 -13.08 8.95 -1.63
C GLU A 214 -12.20 10.09 -2.15
N GLN A 215 -12.56 10.67 -3.30
CA GLN A 215 -11.89 11.85 -3.84
C GLN A 215 -12.03 13.07 -2.92
N ALA A 216 -13.17 13.27 -2.26
CA ALA A 216 -13.37 14.34 -1.29
C ALA A 216 -12.40 14.24 -0.09
N LYS A 217 -12.03 13.04 0.34
CA LYS A 217 -11.02 12.82 1.40
C LYS A 217 -9.63 13.30 0.97
N LEU A 218 -9.28 13.20 -0.30
CA LEU A 218 -8.01 13.67 -0.86
C LEU A 218 -7.99 15.20 -0.96
N LYS A 219 -9.04 15.82 -1.49
CA LYS A 219 -9.18 17.27 -1.63
C LYS A 219 -9.06 18.01 -0.30
N LYS A 220 -9.66 17.51 0.79
CA LYS A 220 -9.52 18.07 2.14
C LYS A 220 -8.06 18.09 2.65
N ALA A 221 -7.22 17.18 2.16
CA ALA A 221 -5.80 17.13 2.55
C ALA A 221 -4.91 18.10 1.75
N GLU A 222 -5.38 18.63 0.64
CA GLU A 222 -4.61 19.49 -0.28
C GLU A 222 -4.81 21.00 -0.03
N SER A 223 -5.81 21.41 0.76
CA SER A 223 -6.27 22.79 0.90
C SER A 223 -5.28 23.79 1.51
N ASN A 224 -4.08 23.38 1.95
CA ASN A 224 -3.03 24.26 2.44
C ASN A 224 -1.69 23.97 1.75
N SER A 225 -1.44 24.62 0.61
CA SER A 225 -0.12 24.61 -0.03
C SER A 225 0.84 25.54 0.73
N LEU A 226 1.56 24.99 1.71
CA LEU A 226 2.65 25.70 2.36
C LEU A 226 3.81 25.94 1.36
N PRO A 227 4.50 27.11 1.39
CA PRO A 227 5.57 27.47 0.44
C PRO A 227 6.72 26.47 0.36
N HIS A 228 6.93 25.70 1.43
CA HIS A 228 8.02 24.72 1.54
C HIS A 228 7.52 23.26 1.62
N LYS A 229 6.29 23.00 1.16
CA LYS A 229 5.72 21.64 1.12
C LYS A 229 6.65 20.69 0.37
N GLY A 230 7.02 19.56 0.99
CA GLY A 230 7.90 18.54 0.41
C GLY A 230 9.40 18.89 0.41
N LYS A 231 9.80 20.07 0.88
CA LYS A 231 11.22 20.45 1.02
C LYS A 231 11.78 19.94 2.35
N VAL A 232 13.06 19.62 2.34
CA VAL A 232 13.83 19.27 3.54
C VAL A 232 14.83 20.40 3.79
N ALA A 233 14.81 20.97 5.00
CA ALA A 233 15.76 21.98 5.44
C ALA A 233 16.71 21.37 6.48
N ILE A 234 17.99 21.74 6.39
CA ILE A 234 18.99 21.47 7.43
C ILE A 234 19.21 22.80 8.13
N VAL A 235 19.02 22.80 9.45
CA VAL A 235 19.32 23.97 10.30
C VAL A 235 20.56 23.62 11.11
N THR A 236 21.61 24.39 10.93
CA THR A 236 22.90 24.27 11.65
C THR A 236 22.95 25.30 12.75
#